data_41ac423470c9271f9722d216289e8163
#
_entry.id   41ac423470c9271f9722d216289e8163
#
_cell.length_a   1.000
_cell.length_b   1.000
_cell.length_c   1.000
_cell.angle_alpha   90.00
_cell.angle_beta   90.00
_cell.angle_gamma   90.00
#
_symmetry.space_group_name_H-M   'P 1'
#
loop_
_entity.id
_entity.type
_entity.pdbx_description
1 polymer ?
#
loop_
_entity_poly.entity_id
_entity_poly.type
_entity_poly.pdbx_seq_one_letter_code
_entity_poly.pdbx_strand_id
1 'polypeptide(L)'
;MHFKLKFIAAMAGALLMGLPLADSAQAQSSQPIKIGFSMSLTGPLSPNGKQALLGLQIWEEEVNAKGGLLGRPVKLVYYDDQSQSAPVPSIYTKLLDVDKVDLLLGPYATVPSAAAMPVVMQKNKLFIILFGLGVNTEFKYDKFFAMIPSGPDPKPSFTVGFFNAAAQQNPKPQTVAFIAADQEFSKNACDGAKENAKKHGLRTVYDRTYPPNTTDFTPVVRAIQAANPDIVTVCSYPLDSVGLVKSVNEIGFKPKMIGGAMVGLQATGIKQQLGPMLNGWVNYETWVPDKKMMHEGTEAFFKKYQSRASAAGVDPLGYYLGGWGYAYAQVLEQAIKGTKSLKDDVLATYIHKTTFKTIHGDIKFGANGEWEKSGMLQVQYHDIKPGAGLETWRGMSYQTVLDPPSLKTGNLIYPFEKARQ
;
A
#
# COMPACT_ATOMS: atom_id res chain seq x y z
N MET A 1 -39.80 21.96 -101.93
CA MET A 1 -39.77 20.66 -101.17
C MET A 1 -39.38 20.95 -99.73
N HIS A 2 -40.35 20.83 -98.85
CA HIS A 2 -40.23 21.31 -97.45
C HIS A 2 -39.93 20.16 -96.53
N PHE A 3 -38.92 20.31 -95.70
CA PHE A 3 -38.76 19.43 -94.56
C PHE A 3 -38.80 20.27 -93.23
N LYS A 4 -39.80 19.93 -92.42
CA LYS A 4 -40.03 20.56 -91.12
C LYS A 4 -39.16 19.88 -90.07
N LEU A 5 -38.38 20.65 -89.32
CA LEU A 5 -37.64 20.21 -88.16
C LEU A 5 -38.49 20.43 -86.88
N LYS A 6 -38.74 19.38 -86.17
CA LYS A 6 -39.42 19.43 -84.87
C LYS A 6 -38.39 19.57 -83.78
N PHE A 7 -38.50 20.62 -82.91
CA PHE A 7 -37.77 20.77 -81.67
C PHE A 7 -38.36 19.86 -80.63
N ILE A 8 -37.51 19.07 -79.96
CA ILE A 8 -37.80 18.36 -78.73
C ILE A 8 -37.00 19.03 -77.61
N ALA A 9 -37.70 19.65 -76.63
CA ALA A 9 -37.10 20.20 -75.41
C ALA A 9 -36.83 19.08 -74.44
N ALA A 10 -35.56 18.86 -74.08
CA ALA A 10 -35.18 17.96 -72.97
C ALA A 10 -35.04 18.74 -71.68
N MET A 11 -35.87 18.43 -70.73
CA MET A 11 -35.79 18.90 -69.32
C MET A 11 -34.63 18.17 -68.64
N ALA A 12 -33.59 18.88 -68.27
CA ALA A 12 -32.50 18.36 -67.43
C ALA A 12 -32.91 18.51 -65.97
N GLY A 13 -33.27 17.39 -65.35
CA GLY A 13 -33.45 17.29 -63.89
C GLY A 13 -32.11 17.26 -63.18
N ALA A 14 -31.82 18.26 -62.34
CA ALA A 14 -30.67 18.28 -61.49
C ALA A 14 -30.85 17.31 -60.29
N LEU A 15 -30.20 16.16 -60.31
CA LEU A 15 -30.05 15.29 -59.17
C LEU A 15 -28.97 15.90 -58.23
N LEU A 16 -29.40 16.54 -57.14
CA LEU A 16 -28.57 16.87 -55.99
C LEU A 16 -28.23 15.55 -55.26
N MET A 17 -27.08 14.95 -55.59
CA MET A 17 -26.48 13.90 -54.73
C MET A 17 -26.00 14.57 -53.46
N GLY A 18 -26.73 14.39 -52.34
CA GLY A 18 -26.27 14.66 -50.97
C GLY A 18 -25.09 13.75 -50.70
N LEU A 19 -23.89 14.31 -50.66
CA LEU A 19 -22.72 13.67 -50.07
C LEU A 19 -23.00 13.48 -48.56
N PRO A 20 -22.88 12.26 -48.02
CA PRO A 20 -22.91 12.10 -46.58
C PRO A 20 -21.69 12.86 -46.03
N LEU A 21 -21.94 13.84 -45.18
CA LEU A 21 -20.92 14.37 -44.28
C LEU A 21 -20.43 13.18 -43.44
N ALA A 22 -19.33 12.58 -43.86
CA ALA A 22 -18.59 11.68 -43.02
C ALA A 22 -18.17 12.49 -41.78
N ASP A 23 -18.88 12.28 -40.65
CA ASP A 23 -18.39 12.64 -39.35
C ASP A 23 -16.94 12.15 -39.29
N SER A 24 -16.01 13.07 -39.35
CA SER A 24 -14.61 12.79 -39.04
C SER A 24 -14.56 12.43 -37.55
N ALA A 25 -14.92 11.17 -37.26
CA ALA A 25 -14.55 10.55 -36.02
C ALA A 25 -13.05 10.79 -35.88
N GLN A 26 -12.70 11.75 -35.04
CA GLN A 26 -11.32 12.06 -34.71
C GLN A 26 -10.68 10.71 -34.33
N ALA A 27 -9.77 10.22 -35.17
CA ALA A 27 -9.03 9.00 -34.91
C ALA A 27 -8.31 9.20 -33.60
N GLN A 28 -8.97 8.74 -32.52
CA GLN A 28 -8.45 8.81 -31.18
C GLN A 28 -7.12 8.06 -31.18
N SER A 29 -6.05 8.71 -30.75
CA SER A 29 -4.70 8.18 -30.76
C SER A 29 -4.70 6.70 -30.32
N SER A 30 -4.34 5.79 -31.20
CA SER A 30 -4.24 4.35 -30.91
C SER A 30 -3.11 4.02 -29.93
N GLN A 31 -2.26 5.00 -29.64
CA GLN A 31 -1.13 4.84 -28.73
C GLN A 31 -1.60 4.72 -27.28
N PRO A 32 -1.13 3.71 -26.53
CA PRO A 32 -1.52 3.51 -25.15
C PRO A 32 -1.06 4.66 -24.25
N ILE A 33 -1.80 4.90 -23.17
CA ILE A 33 -1.31 5.70 -22.06
C ILE A 33 -0.35 4.83 -21.27
N LYS A 34 0.93 5.21 -21.26
CA LYS A 34 1.98 4.48 -20.56
C LYS A 34 2.09 5.00 -19.12
N ILE A 35 2.00 4.10 -18.15
CA ILE A 35 2.20 4.39 -16.73
C ILE A 35 3.45 3.67 -16.28
N GLY A 36 4.47 4.44 -15.84
CA GLY A 36 5.79 3.92 -15.47
C GLY A 36 5.99 3.82 -13.97
N PHE A 37 6.67 2.76 -13.51
CA PHE A 37 7.05 2.60 -12.09
C PHE A 37 8.21 1.62 -11.93
N SER A 38 8.86 1.63 -10.74
CA SER A 38 9.66 0.51 -10.28
C SER A 38 8.89 -0.31 -9.24
N MET A 39 9.24 -1.58 -9.10
CA MET A 39 8.64 -2.47 -8.11
C MET A 39 9.69 -3.49 -7.66
N SER A 40 9.70 -3.82 -6.37
CA SER A 40 10.58 -4.85 -5.82
C SER A 40 10.11 -6.25 -6.28
N LEU A 41 10.64 -6.74 -7.39
CA LEU A 41 10.28 -8.04 -7.97
C LEU A 41 11.28 -9.15 -7.61
N THR A 42 12.49 -8.75 -7.19
CA THR A 42 13.50 -9.63 -6.58
C THR A 42 13.97 -9.02 -5.25
N GLY A 43 14.79 -9.78 -4.49
CA GLY A 43 15.27 -9.36 -3.18
C GLY A 43 14.25 -9.53 -2.04
N PRO A 44 14.58 -9.01 -0.84
CA PRO A 44 13.81 -9.28 0.40
C PRO A 44 12.35 -8.79 0.39
N LEU A 45 12.04 -7.76 -0.38
CA LEU A 45 10.69 -7.19 -0.49
C LEU A 45 9.89 -7.77 -1.66
N SER A 46 10.45 -8.71 -2.42
CA SER A 46 9.79 -9.24 -3.63
C SER A 46 8.45 -9.92 -3.36
N PRO A 47 8.22 -10.62 -2.23
CA PRO A 47 6.90 -11.17 -1.95
C PRO A 47 5.81 -10.09 -1.88
N ASN A 48 6.17 -8.91 -1.39
CA ASN A 48 5.27 -7.76 -1.27
C ASN A 48 5.09 -7.04 -2.62
N GLY A 49 6.19 -6.74 -3.33
CA GLY A 49 6.13 -6.08 -4.62
C GLY A 49 5.37 -6.87 -5.69
N LYS A 50 5.53 -8.18 -5.71
CA LYS A 50 4.78 -9.06 -6.62
C LYS A 50 3.27 -9.08 -6.34
N GLN A 51 2.86 -9.00 -5.07
CA GLN A 51 1.44 -8.84 -4.71
C GLN A 51 0.86 -7.56 -5.31
N ALA A 52 1.57 -6.44 -5.14
CA ALA A 52 1.15 -5.15 -5.67
C ALA A 52 1.08 -5.16 -7.21
N LEU A 53 2.07 -5.78 -7.85
CA LEU A 53 2.09 -5.91 -9.31
C LEU A 53 0.89 -6.71 -9.83
N LEU A 54 0.53 -7.82 -9.18
CA LEU A 54 -0.67 -8.57 -9.57
C LEU A 54 -1.94 -7.70 -9.44
N GLY A 55 -2.05 -6.91 -8.37
CA GLY A 55 -3.15 -5.95 -8.20
C GLY A 55 -3.22 -4.92 -9.34
N LEU A 56 -2.08 -4.35 -9.73
CA LEU A 56 -1.96 -3.43 -10.87
C LEU A 56 -2.34 -4.07 -12.20
N GLN A 57 -1.87 -5.30 -12.45
CA GLN A 57 -2.18 -6.03 -13.68
C GLN A 57 -3.68 -6.34 -13.79
N ILE A 58 -4.33 -6.69 -12.68
CA ILE A 58 -5.78 -6.86 -12.63
C ILE A 58 -6.50 -5.54 -12.99
N TRP A 59 -6.04 -4.42 -12.45
CA TRP A 59 -6.59 -3.11 -12.78
C TRP A 59 -6.37 -2.75 -14.26
N GLU A 60 -5.16 -2.96 -14.81
CA GLU A 60 -4.84 -2.69 -16.22
C GLU A 60 -5.78 -3.46 -17.15
N GLU A 61 -6.00 -4.75 -16.89
CA GLU A 61 -6.94 -5.56 -17.66
C GLU A 61 -8.37 -5.03 -17.59
N GLU A 62 -8.84 -4.66 -16.38
CA GLU A 62 -10.22 -4.20 -16.18
C GLU A 62 -10.47 -2.82 -16.78
N VAL A 63 -9.52 -1.90 -16.68
CA VAL A 63 -9.66 -0.58 -17.30
C VAL A 63 -9.64 -0.69 -18.83
N ASN A 64 -8.80 -1.56 -19.37
CA ASN A 64 -8.72 -1.79 -20.81
C ASN A 64 -9.96 -2.49 -21.36
N ALA A 65 -10.53 -3.45 -20.62
CA ALA A 65 -11.78 -4.09 -20.99
C ALA A 65 -12.98 -3.11 -21.03
N LYS A 66 -12.87 -1.98 -20.31
CA LYS A 66 -13.88 -0.89 -20.31
C LYS A 66 -13.55 0.24 -21.30
N GLY A 67 -12.61 0.03 -22.24
CA GLY A 67 -12.23 1.00 -23.29
C GLY A 67 -11.07 1.92 -22.91
N GLY A 68 -10.34 1.61 -21.83
CA GLY A 68 -9.16 2.34 -21.40
C GLY A 68 -9.45 3.66 -20.69
N LEU A 69 -8.48 4.56 -20.74
CA LEU A 69 -8.59 5.91 -20.17
C LEU A 69 -8.59 6.94 -21.31
N LEU A 70 -9.50 7.88 -21.28
CA LEU A 70 -9.69 8.87 -22.36
C LEU A 70 -9.79 8.22 -23.75
N GLY A 71 -10.38 7.00 -23.84
CA GLY A 71 -10.52 6.22 -25.06
C GLY A 71 -9.21 5.61 -25.58
N ARG A 72 -8.16 5.61 -24.80
CA ARG A 72 -6.86 5.02 -25.10
C ARG A 72 -6.60 3.82 -24.20
N PRO A 73 -6.04 2.71 -24.68
CA PRO A 73 -5.61 1.62 -23.82
C PRO A 73 -4.53 2.09 -22.83
N VAL A 74 -4.49 1.50 -21.65
CA VAL A 74 -3.43 1.71 -20.67
C VAL A 74 -2.37 0.62 -20.84
N LYS A 75 -1.10 0.99 -20.65
CA LYS A 75 0.04 0.06 -20.62
C LYS A 75 0.94 0.35 -19.43
N LEU A 76 1.12 -0.64 -18.57
CA LEU A 76 2.09 -0.61 -17.51
C LEU A 76 3.51 -0.84 -18.04
N VAL A 77 4.46 0.01 -17.64
CA VAL A 77 5.88 -0.09 -17.95
C VAL A 77 6.66 -0.10 -16.64
N TYR A 78 7.27 -1.22 -16.30
CA TYR A 78 7.87 -1.35 -14.98
C TYR A 78 9.21 -2.07 -15.01
N TYR A 79 10.03 -1.79 -13.99
CA TYR A 79 11.35 -2.38 -13.80
C TYR A 79 11.51 -2.88 -12.37
N ASP A 80 12.32 -3.92 -12.21
CA ASP A 80 12.71 -4.46 -10.90
C ASP A 80 13.73 -3.54 -10.23
N ASP A 81 13.41 -3.03 -9.04
CA ASP A 81 14.35 -2.28 -8.20
C ASP A 81 15.20 -3.19 -7.29
N GLN A 82 14.99 -4.49 -7.35
CA GLN A 82 15.74 -5.51 -6.59
C GLN A 82 15.67 -5.31 -5.07
N SER A 83 14.62 -4.63 -4.59
CA SER A 83 14.48 -4.22 -3.18
C SER A 83 15.59 -3.28 -2.70
N GLN A 84 16.20 -2.50 -3.59
CA GLN A 84 17.33 -1.61 -3.33
C GLN A 84 17.04 -0.19 -3.81
N SER A 85 17.65 0.79 -3.16
CA SER A 85 17.53 2.21 -3.57
C SER A 85 18.42 2.58 -4.75
N ALA A 86 19.59 1.95 -4.86
CA ALA A 86 20.61 2.34 -5.83
C ALA A 86 20.16 2.35 -7.31
N PRO A 87 19.41 1.36 -7.83
CA PRO A 87 18.95 1.37 -9.22
C PRO A 87 17.77 2.33 -9.47
N VAL A 88 17.05 2.77 -8.43
CA VAL A 88 15.78 3.50 -8.58
C VAL A 88 15.91 4.80 -9.37
N PRO A 89 16.88 5.70 -9.10
CA PRO A 89 17.01 6.94 -9.88
C PRO A 89 17.20 6.70 -11.38
N SER A 90 18.04 5.71 -11.75
CA SER A 90 18.26 5.37 -13.16
C SER A 90 17.03 4.74 -13.81
N ILE A 91 16.24 3.96 -13.07
CA ILE A 91 14.97 3.40 -13.54
C ILE A 91 14.00 4.53 -13.89
N TYR A 92 13.79 5.51 -12.98
CA TYR A 92 12.86 6.61 -13.23
C TYR A 92 13.34 7.53 -14.35
N THR A 93 14.65 7.76 -14.46
CA THR A 93 15.23 8.46 -15.62
C THR A 93 14.94 7.72 -16.93
N LYS A 94 15.13 6.40 -16.97
CA LYS A 94 14.84 5.57 -18.13
C LYS A 94 13.36 5.60 -18.50
N LEU A 95 12.46 5.44 -17.53
CA LEU A 95 11.01 5.51 -17.75
C LEU A 95 10.60 6.83 -18.44
N LEU A 96 11.19 7.95 -18.01
CA LEU A 96 10.85 9.27 -18.53
C LEU A 96 11.57 9.60 -19.85
N ASP A 97 12.87 9.33 -19.94
CA ASP A 97 13.70 9.83 -21.05
C ASP A 97 13.83 8.84 -22.19
N VAL A 98 13.68 7.53 -21.94
CA VAL A 98 13.79 6.46 -22.96
C VAL A 98 12.41 5.89 -23.31
N ASP A 99 11.67 5.38 -22.30
CA ASP A 99 10.37 4.73 -22.53
C ASP A 99 9.27 5.75 -22.81
N LYS A 100 9.50 7.04 -22.46
CA LYS A 100 8.56 8.14 -22.68
C LYS A 100 7.19 7.83 -22.08
N VAL A 101 7.17 7.43 -20.80
CA VAL A 101 5.90 7.20 -20.10
C VAL A 101 5.14 8.51 -19.90
N ASP A 102 3.82 8.45 -20.00
CA ASP A 102 2.96 9.62 -19.82
C ASP A 102 2.91 10.03 -18.34
N LEU A 103 2.76 9.05 -17.45
CA LEU A 103 2.59 9.24 -16.02
C LEU A 103 3.48 8.28 -15.22
N LEU A 104 3.78 8.66 -13.98
CA LEU A 104 4.50 7.83 -13.03
C LEU A 104 3.59 7.36 -11.90
N LEU A 105 3.85 6.13 -11.44
CA LEU A 105 3.51 5.65 -10.12
C LEU A 105 4.80 5.41 -9.33
N GLY A 106 4.72 5.48 -8.01
CA GLY A 106 5.86 5.26 -7.13
C GLY A 106 6.04 3.78 -6.80
N PRO A 107 7.21 3.42 -6.28
CA PRO A 107 7.52 2.07 -5.86
C PRO A 107 6.83 1.69 -4.55
N TYR A 108 7.05 0.46 -4.12
CA TYR A 108 6.76 0.01 -2.77
C TYR A 108 7.96 0.28 -1.86
N ALA A 109 7.67 0.63 -0.60
CA ALA A 109 8.57 0.88 0.53
C ALA A 109 9.25 2.28 0.57
N THR A 110 9.66 2.66 1.79
CA THR A 110 10.18 4.00 2.10
C THR A 110 11.46 4.30 1.33
N VAL A 111 12.44 3.39 1.40
CA VAL A 111 13.77 3.61 0.81
C VAL A 111 13.74 3.75 -0.71
N PRO A 112 13.10 2.88 -1.49
CA PRO A 112 12.94 3.08 -2.93
C PRO A 112 12.16 4.35 -3.29
N SER A 113 11.10 4.66 -2.52
CA SER A 113 10.30 5.87 -2.76
C SER A 113 11.10 7.15 -2.56
N ALA A 114 11.88 7.24 -1.48
CA ALA A 114 12.78 8.38 -1.23
C ALA A 114 13.85 8.51 -2.33
N ALA A 115 14.40 7.39 -2.81
CA ALA A 115 15.41 7.40 -3.88
C ALA A 115 14.87 7.89 -5.22
N ALA A 116 13.58 7.72 -5.51
CA ALA A 116 12.95 8.23 -6.73
C ALA A 116 12.73 9.75 -6.70
N MET A 117 12.54 10.35 -5.51
CA MET A 117 12.12 11.75 -5.35
C MET A 117 12.98 12.77 -6.11
N PRO A 118 14.32 12.73 -6.08
CA PRO A 118 15.14 13.72 -6.80
C PRO A 118 14.82 13.77 -8.30
N VAL A 119 14.67 12.62 -8.95
CA VAL A 119 14.34 12.54 -10.39
C VAL A 119 12.92 13.04 -10.64
N VAL A 120 11.96 12.61 -9.83
CA VAL A 120 10.54 12.97 -9.95
C VAL A 120 10.36 14.49 -9.79
N MET A 121 11.00 15.08 -8.79
CA MET A 121 10.97 16.53 -8.52
C MET A 121 11.64 17.33 -9.63
N GLN A 122 12.82 16.91 -10.09
CA GLN A 122 13.53 17.56 -11.20
C GLN A 122 12.69 17.58 -12.49
N LYS A 123 11.94 16.51 -12.75
CA LYS A 123 11.06 16.36 -13.92
C LYS A 123 9.65 16.90 -13.67
N ASN A 124 9.39 17.44 -12.49
CA ASN A 124 8.12 18.04 -12.08
C ASN A 124 6.89 17.11 -12.25
N LYS A 125 7.04 15.82 -11.93
CA LYS A 125 6.05 14.76 -12.18
C LYS A 125 5.12 14.54 -10.98
N LEU A 126 3.86 14.21 -11.23
CA LEU A 126 2.97 13.61 -10.25
C LEU A 126 3.58 12.28 -9.74
N PHE A 127 3.49 12.04 -8.45
CA PHE A 127 4.07 10.86 -7.82
C PHE A 127 3.16 10.29 -6.73
N ILE A 128 2.40 9.27 -7.07
CA ILE A 128 1.60 8.52 -6.12
C ILE A 128 2.41 7.29 -5.75
N ILE A 129 2.87 7.19 -4.50
CA ILE A 129 3.64 6.03 -4.01
C ILE A 129 2.72 4.99 -3.38
N LEU A 130 3.12 3.72 -3.46
CA LEU A 130 2.31 2.66 -2.88
C LEU A 130 2.36 2.70 -1.35
N PHE A 131 3.47 2.36 -0.74
CA PHE A 131 3.68 2.47 0.70
C PHE A 131 5.08 3.01 0.97
N GLY A 132 5.16 4.12 1.69
CA GLY A 132 6.41 4.70 2.16
C GLY A 132 6.11 5.61 3.33
N LEU A 133 6.87 5.48 4.41
CA LEU A 133 6.59 6.15 5.67
C LEU A 133 7.37 7.45 5.80
N GLY A 134 6.64 8.57 5.79
CA GLY A 134 7.21 9.89 6.04
C GLY A 134 8.13 10.42 4.95
N VAL A 135 8.08 9.88 3.73
CA VAL A 135 8.95 10.27 2.61
C VAL A 135 8.84 11.77 2.35
N ASN A 136 7.62 12.30 2.26
CA ASN A 136 7.42 13.72 1.93
C ASN A 136 7.68 14.68 3.09
N THR A 137 7.93 14.18 4.27
CA THR A 137 8.30 15.03 5.43
C THR A 137 9.57 15.85 5.15
N GLU A 138 10.51 15.26 4.42
CA GLU A 138 11.77 15.90 4.07
C GLU A 138 11.71 16.66 2.75
N PHE A 139 11.07 16.08 1.73
CA PHE A 139 11.04 16.63 0.38
C PHE A 139 10.02 17.77 0.20
N LYS A 140 8.90 17.75 0.94
CA LYS A 140 7.83 18.76 0.90
C LYS A 140 7.34 19.05 -0.52
N TYR A 141 7.21 17.99 -1.32
CA TYR A 141 6.81 18.06 -2.70
C TYR A 141 5.28 18.01 -2.83
N ASP A 142 4.70 19.00 -3.49
CA ASP A 142 3.25 19.21 -3.60
C ASP A 142 2.52 18.22 -4.53
N LYS A 143 3.27 17.52 -5.40
CA LYS A 143 2.70 16.50 -6.29
C LYS A 143 2.97 15.06 -5.80
N PHE A 144 3.34 14.93 -4.54
CA PHE A 144 3.52 13.65 -3.87
C PHE A 144 2.23 13.23 -3.16
N PHE A 145 1.89 11.93 -3.27
CA PHE A 145 0.77 11.31 -2.58
C PHE A 145 1.13 9.91 -2.11
N ALA A 146 0.87 9.60 -0.84
CA ALA A 146 1.17 8.29 -0.24
C ALA A 146 -0.10 7.48 -0.04
N MET A 147 -0.13 6.26 -0.56
CA MET A 147 -1.29 5.37 -0.42
C MET A 147 -1.39 4.71 0.95
N ILE A 148 -0.31 4.68 1.71
CA ILE A 148 -0.36 4.14 3.07
C ILE A 148 -1.31 4.99 3.94
N PRO A 149 -2.28 4.38 4.65
CA PRO A 149 -3.31 5.12 5.35
C PRO A 149 -2.83 5.71 6.69
N SER A 150 -1.67 6.36 6.68
CA SER A 150 -1.01 6.86 7.89
C SER A 150 -1.64 8.10 8.49
N GLY A 151 -2.35 8.91 7.69
CA GLY A 151 -2.88 10.19 8.14
C GLY A 151 -1.84 11.31 8.09
N PRO A 152 -2.17 12.51 8.58
CA PRO A 152 -1.35 13.72 8.40
C PRO A 152 -0.01 13.68 9.15
N ASP A 153 0.10 12.83 10.17
CA ASP A 153 1.31 12.61 10.96
C ASP A 153 1.73 11.14 10.81
N PRO A 154 2.51 10.81 9.75
CA PRO A 154 2.69 9.42 9.35
C PRO A 154 3.48 8.57 10.35
N LYS A 155 4.52 9.10 10.98
CA LYS A 155 5.40 8.29 11.84
C LYS A 155 4.68 7.75 13.08
N PRO A 156 4.00 8.56 13.91
CA PRO A 156 3.28 8.06 15.09
C PRO A 156 2.10 7.15 14.75
N SER A 157 1.47 7.32 13.59
CA SER A 157 0.25 6.61 13.23
C SER A 157 0.39 5.07 13.23
N PHE A 158 1.58 4.55 12.94
CA PHE A 158 1.85 3.11 12.93
C PHE A 158 1.66 2.43 14.27
N THR A 159 1.83 3.15 15.36
CA THR A 159 1.82 2.57 16.72
C THR A 159 0.88 3.29 17.67
N VAL A 160 0.14 4.31 17.22
CA VAL A 160 -0.78 5.05 18.09
C VAL A 160 -1.79 4.10 18.75
N GLY A 161 -2.36 3.16 18.02
CA GLY A 161 -3.30 2.17 18.56
C GLY A 161 -2.65 1.19 19.54
N PHE A 162 -1.37 0.84 19.36
CA PHE A 162 -0.61 0.04 20.31
C PHE A 162 -0.56 0.73 21.68
N PHE A 163 -0.18 2.00 21.70
CA PHE A 163 -0.08 2.76 22.95
C PHE A 163 -1.45 3.10 23.55
N ASN A 164 -2.47 3.36 22.71
CA ASN A 164 -3.84 3.53 23.16
C ASN A 164 -4.37 2.28 23.86
N ALA A 165 -4.15 1.10 23.28
CA ALA A 165 -4.54 -0.17 23.89
C ALA A 165 -3.79 -0.44 25.19
N ALA A 166 -2.48 -0.16 25.24
CA ALA A 166 -1.66 -0.31 26.44
C ALA A 166 -2.14 0.61 27.58
N ALA A 167 -2.49 1.85 27.27
CA ALA A 167 -2.93 2.84 28.26
C ALA A 167 -4.25 2.48 28.97
N GLN A 168 -5.06 1.63 28.35
CA GLN A 168 -6.34 1.15 28.91
C GLN A 168 -6.18 -0.04 29.87
N GLN A 169 -4.97 -0.58 30.06
CA GLN A 169 -4.75 -1.78 30.84
C GLN A 169 -4.61 -1.50 32.34
N ASN A 170 -4.95 -2.52 33.13
CA ASN A 170 -4.76 -2.49 34.58
C ASN A 170 -4.01 -3.77 35.05
N PRO A 171 -2.79 -3.65 35.62
CA PRO A 171 -2.06 -2.41 35.86
C PRO A 171 -1.57 -1.77 34.54
N LYS A 172 -1.61 -0.43 34.48
CA LYS A 172 -1.10 0.34 33.33
C LYS A 172 0.42 0.15 33.22
N PRO A 173 0.96 -0.12 31.99
CA PRO A 173 2.41 -0.16 31.77
C PRO A 173 3.09 1.16 32.16
N GLN A 174 4.31 1.08 32.70
CA GLN A 174 5.12 2.23 33.10
C GLN A 174 6.41 2.36 32.27
N THR A 175 6.87 1.23 31.68
CA THR A 175 8.15 1.18 30.98
C THR A 175 8.00 0.57 29.60
N VAL A 176 8.82 1.05 28.65
CA VAL A 176 8.83 0.57 27.28
C VAL A 176 10.24 0.35 26.77
N ALA A 177 10.41 -0.70 25.97
CA ALA A 177 11.59 -0.96 25.16
C ALA A 177 11.28 -0.73 23.68
N PHE A 178 12.25 -0.20 22.93
CA PHE A 178 12.18 -0.04 21.49
C PHE A 178 13.30 -0.83 20.81
N ILE A 179 12.96 -1.50 19.72
CA ILE A 179 13.89 -2.20 18.88
C ILE A 179 13.52 -2.00 17.40
N ALA A 180 14.47 -1.57 16.58
CA ALA A 180 14.30 -1.30 15.17
C ALA A 180 15.42 -1.89 14.31
N ALA A 181 15.14 -2.33 13.11
CA ALA A 181 16.18 -2.51 12.10
C ALA A 181 16.84 -1.16 11.79
N ASP A 182 18.14 -1.13 11.57
CA ASP A 182 18.88 0.09 11.18
C ASP A 182 18.60 0.43 9.70
N GLN A 183 17.33 0.66 9.38
CA GLN A 183 16.83 1.08 8.08
C GLN A 183 15.71 2.10 8.25
N GLU A 184 15.50 2.91 7.23
CA GLU A 184 14.68 4.13 7.30
C GLU A 184 13.25 3.88 7.76
N PHE A 185 12.53 2.92 7.17
CA PHE A 185 11.16 2.61 7.60
C PHE A 185 11.09 2.25 9.08
N SER A 186 11.94 1.31 9.53
CA SER A 186 11.92 0.84 10.91
C SER A 186 12.28 1.95 11.90
N LYS A 187 13.27 2.79 11.57
CA LYS A 187 13.63 3.97 12.38
C LYS A 187 12.48 4.96 12.44
N ASN A 188 11.87 5.33 11.31
CA ASN A 188 10.74 6.25 11.25
C ASN A 188 9.54 5.74 12.09
N ALA A 189 9.21 4.45 11.97
CA ALA A 189 8.12 3.86 12.74
C ALA A 189 8.41 3.84 14.25
N CYS A 190 9.65 3.50 14.64
CA CYS A 190 10.03 3.51 16.05
C CYS A 190 10.21 4.93 16.63
N ASP A 191 10.61 5.91 15.82
CA ASP A 191 10.62 7.32 16.26
C ASP A 191 9.21 7.80 16.56
N GLY A 192 8.23 7.50 15.71
CA GLY A 192 6.83 7.75 15.99
C GLY A 192 6.32 7.00 17.23
N ALA A 193 6.79 5.77 17.45
CA ALA A 193 6.47 5.01 18.65
C ALA A 193 7.01 5.68 19.93
N LYS A 194 8.22 6.25 19.88
CA LYS A 194 8.80 7.01 21.01
C LYS A 194 7.96 8.25 21.33
N GLU A 195 7.48 8.95 20.30
CA GLU A 195 6.55 10.07 20.48
C GLU A 195 5.26 9.64 21.20
N ASN A 196 4.68 8.53 20.76
CA ASN A 196 3.47 7.96 21.39
C ASN A 196 3.74 7.55 22.83
N ALA A 197 4.85 6.87 23.10
CA ALA A 197 5.24 6.48 24.45
C ALA A 197 5.37 7.69 25.38
N LYS A 198 6.00 8.77 24.91
CA LYS A 198 6.12 10.03 25.64
C LYS A 198 4.75 10.65 25.94
N LYS A 199 3.84 10.68 24.95
CA LYS A 199 2.46 11.17 25.14
C LYS A 199 1.71 10.40 26.23
N HIS A 200 1.98 9.10 26.39
CA HIS A 200 1.38 8.23 27.42
C HIS A 200 2.16 8.17 28.74
N GLY A 201 3.27 8.92 28.88
CA GLY A 201 4.08 9.00 30.09
C GLY A 201 4.91 7.75 30.38
N LEU A 202 5.23 6.94 29.38
CA LEU A 202 6.05 5.75 29.53
C LEU A 202 7.55 6.11 29.59
N ARG A 203 8.27 5.47 30.53
CA ARG A 203 9.72 5.61 30.62
C ARG A 203 10.41 4.59 29.71
N THR A 204 11.27 5.08 28.82
CA THR A 204 12.11 4.22 27.98
C THR A 204 13.20 3.56 28.82
N VAL A 205 13.30 2.23 28.79
CA VAL A 205 14.32 1.44 29.48
C VAL A 205 15.33 0.77 28.52
N TYR A 206 14.98 0.70 27.24
CA TYR A 206 15.82 0.16 26.19
C TYR A 206 15.46 0.83 24.85
N ASP A 207 16.45 1.30 24.09
CA ASP A 207 16.26 1.87 22.74
C ASP A 207 17.51 1.57 21.91
N ARG A 208 17.43 0.61 21.00
CA ARG A 208 18.54 0.20 20.14
C ARG A 208 18.04 -0.18 18.75
N THR A 209 18.97 -0.10 17.81
CA THR A 209 18.82 -0.68 16.47
C THR A 209 19.68 -1.94 16.35
N TYR A 210 19.35 -2.78 15.37
CA TYR A 210 20.15 -3.92 14.95
C TYR A 210 20.45 -3.82 13.45
N PRO A 211 21.58 -4.39 12.98
CA PRO A 211 21.95 -4.38 11.55
C PRO A 211 20.89 -5.10 10.68
N PRO A 212 20.64 -4.61 9.45
CA PRO A 212 19.59 -5.16 8.57
C PRO A 212 19.79 -6.63 8.17
N ASN A 213 20.99 -7.15 8.26
CA ASN A 213 21.33 -8.53 7.93
C ASN A 213 21.45 -9.44 9.17
N THR A 214 20.92 -9.02 10.31
CA THR A 214 20.88 -9.82 11.53
C THR A 214 20.05 -11.10 11.31
N THR A 215 20.62 -12.25 11.63
CA THR A 215 19.98 -13.57 11.50
C THR A 215 19.71 -14.22 12.86
N ASP A 216 20.50 -13.90 13.90
CA ASP A 216 20.28 -14.35 15.28
C ASP A 216 19.79 -13.19 16.14
N PHE A 217 18.55 -13.25 16.59
CA PHE A 217 17.93 -12.27 17.46
C PHE A 217 18.00 -12.60 18.94
N THR A 218 18.57 -13.74 19.31
CA THR A 218 18.73 -14.19 20.72
C THR A 218 19.45 -13.14 21.58
N PRO A 219 20.60 -12.57 21.16
CA PRO A 219 21.28 -11.53 21.95
C PRO A 219 20.42 -10.27 22.13
N VAL A 220 19.70 -9.87 21.07
CA VAL A 220 18.81 -8.69 21.07
C VAL A 220 17.68 -8.89 22.09
N VAL A 221 16.97 -10.02 22.04
CA VAL A 221 15.84 -10.33 22.92
C VAL A 221 16.32 -10.47 24.37
N ARG A 222 17.47 -11.09 24.63
CA ARG A 222 18.05 -11.17 26.00
C ARG A 222 18.40 -9.80 26.56
N ALA A 223 18.95 -8.87 25.74
CA ALA A 223 19.23 -7.52 26.18
C ALA A 223 17.95 -6.74 26.53
N ILE A 224 16.87 -6.91 25.76
CA ILE A 224 15.57 -6.34 26.07
C ILE A 224 15.01 -6.96 27.38
N GLN A 225 15.09 -8.27 27.52
CA GLN A 225 14.65 -8.99 28.73
C GLN A 225 15.39 -8.49 29.99
N ALA A 226 16.70 -8.28 29.90
CA ALA A 226 17.52 -7.76 30.99
C ALA A 226 17.13 -6.32 31.41
N ALA A 227 16.64 -5.50 30.47
CA ALA A 227 16.12 -4.16 30.74
C ALA A 227 14.73 -4.18 31.42
N ASN A 228 14.09 -5.33 31.52
CA ASN A 228 12.81 -5.58 32.18
C ASN A 228 11.70 -4.57 31.84
N PRO A 229 11.36 -4.35 30.55
CA PRO A 229 10.29 -3.45 30.16
C PRO A 229 8.91 -4.06 30.42
N ASP A 230 7.93 -3.20 30.74
CA ASP A 230 6.53 -3.62 30.78
C ASP A 230 6.04 -3.99 29.37
N ILE A 231 6.34 -3.15 28.38
CA ILE A 231 5.94 -3.37 26.98
C ILE A 231 7.12 -3.20 26.04
N VAL A 232 7.03 -3.86 24.87
CA VAL A 232 8.09 -3.82 23.84
C VAL A 232 7.50 -3.41 22.50
N THR A 233 8.04 -2.34 21.93
CA THR A 233 7.71 -1.93 20.56
C THR A 233 8.79 -2.38 19.60
N VAL A 234 8.35 -3.09 18.54
CA VAL A 234 9.19 -3.69 17.50
C VAL A 234 8.85 -3.04 16.16
N CYS A 235 9.90 -2.56 15.46
CA CYS A 235 9.78 -2.03 14.09
C CYS A 235 10.72 -2.82 13.19
N SER A 236 10.16 -3.72 12.36
CA SER A 236 10.95 -4.74 11.67
C SER A 236 10.47 -5.01 10.24
N TYR A 237 11.40 -5.49 9.41
CA TYR A 237 11.16 -5.97 8.06
C TYR A 237 10.68 -7.44 8.06
N PRO A 238 10.31 -8.03 6.90
CA PRO A 238 9.71 -9.35 6.86
C PRO A 238 10.50 -10.46 7.56
N LEU A 239 11.78 -10.61 7.26
CA LEU A 239 12.61 -11.68 7.82
C LEU A 239 12.93 -11.45 9.30
N ASP A 240 13.16 -10.20 9.68
CA ASP A 240 13.45 -9.80 11.06
C ASP A 240 12.26 -10.11 11.98
N SER A 241 11.03 -9.86 11.48
CA SER A 241 9.80 -10.18 12.21
C SER A 241 9.75 -11.66 12.59
N VAL A 242 10.13 -12.54 11.65
CA VAL A 242 10.18 -14.00 11.91
C VAL A 242 11.22 -14.33 12.97
N GLY A 243 12.43 -13.79 12.83
CA GLY A 243 13.52 -14.03 13.78
C GLY A 243 13.19 -13.57 15.20
N LEU A 244 12.62 -12.35 15.32
CA LEU A 244 12.21 -11.79 16.63
C LEU A 244 11.11 -12.60 17.29
N VAL A 245 10.05 -12.99 16.56
CA VAL A 245 8.97 -13.82 17.13
C VAL A 245 9.49 -15.16 17.61
N LYS A 246 10.35 -15.83 16.82
CA LYS A 246 10.97 -17.10 17.20
C LYS A 246 11.84 -16.94 18.45
N SER A 247 12.75 -15.96 18.48
CA SER A 247 13.64 -15.75 19.62
C SER A 247 12.89 -15.39 20.91
N VAL A 248 11.83 -14.59 20.84
CA VAL A 248 10.97 -14.32 22.00
C VAL A 248 10.34 -15.60 22.52
N ASN A 249 9.86 -16.47 21.63
CA ASN A 249 9.27 -17.75 21.99
C ASN A 249 10.27 -18.71 22.59
N GLU A 250 11.46 -18.86 21.99
CA GLU A 250 12.53 -19.76 22.45
C GLU A 250 13.12 -19.36 23.80
N ILE A 251 13.30 -18.05 24.03
CA ILE A 251 13.80 -17.52 25.30
C ILE A 251 12.72 -17.58 26.40
N GLY A 252 11.45 -17.67 26.00
CA GLY A 252 10.33 -17.60 26.95
C GLY A 252 10.16 -16.19 27.53
N PHE A 253 10.52 -15.14 26.79
CA PHE A 253 10.36 -13.76 27.22
C PHE A 253 8.87 -13.35 27.21
N LYS A 254 8.38 -12.82 28.34
CA LYS A 254 6.98 -12.53 28.57
C LYS A 254 6.75 -11.09 29.06
N PRO A 255 6.94 -10.07 28.20
CA PRO A 255 6.53 -8.72 28.55
C PRO A 255 4.99 -8.65 28.68
N LYS A 256 4.45 -7.57 29.23
CA LYS A 256 2.99 -7.43 29.34
C LYS A 256 2.31 -7.23 27.97
N MET A 257 3.04 -6.64 27.00
CA MET A 257 2.58 -6.44 25.62
C MET A 257 3.80 -6.32 24.70
N ILE A 258 3.71 -6.87 23.48
CA ILE A 258 4.78 -6.84 22.49
C ILE A 258 4.22 -6.73 21.08
N GLY A 259 4.92 -5.99 20.22
CA GLY A 259 4.56 -5.82 18.81
C GLY A 259 4.81 -4.42 18.29
N GLY A 260 3.99 -3.93 17.37
CA GLY A 260 4.09 -2.55 16.86
C GLY A 260 4.03 -2.44 15.35
N ALA A 261 5.18 -2.27 14.69
CA ALA A 261 5.29 -2.02 13.24
C ALA A 261 6.11 -3.13 12.56
N MET A 262 5.58 -4.33 12.54
CA MET A 262 6.25 -5.54 12.05
C MET A 262 5.72 -5.91 10.66
N VAL A 263 6.45 -5.56 9.59
CA VAL A 263 6.02 -5.79 8.19
C VAL A 263 5.82 -7.28 7.89
N GLY A 264 6.63 -8.16 8.47
CA GLY A 264 6.53 -9.60 8.22
C GLY A 264 5.19 -10.20 8.61
N LEU A 265 4.56 -9.66 9.66
CA LEU A 265 3.28 -10.17 10.13
C LEU A 265 2.09 -9.79 9.21
N GLN A 266 2.35 -9.08 8.12
CA GLN A 266 1.36 -8.82 7.07
C GLN A 266 1.21 -10.00 6.09
N ALA A 267 2.26 -10.82 5.92
CA ALA A 267 2.29 -11.89 4.94
C ALA A 267 1.62 -13.17 5.48
N THR A 268 0.66 -13.72 4.72
CA THR A 268 -0.06 -14.95 5.09
C THR A 268 0.90 -16.14 5.29
N GLY A 269 1.89 -16.30 4.42
CA GLY A 269 2.88 -17.38 4.55
C GLY A 269 3.72 -17.30 5.83
N ILE A 270 4.07 -16.09 6.27
CA ILE A 270 4.77 -15.86 7.55
C ILE A 270 3.82 -16.14 8.72
N LYS A 271 2.57 -15.69 8.66
CA LYS A 271 1.56 -16.02 9.69
C LYS A 271 1.39 -17.54 9.83
N GLN A 272 1.32 -18.28 8.72
CA GLN A 272 1.24 -19.75 8.73
C GLN A 272 2.50 -20.39 9.32
N GLN A 273 3.69 -19.90 8.94
CA GLN A 273 4.97 -20.40 9.46
C GLN A 273 5.11 -20.23 10.97
N LEU A 274 4.68 -19.09 11.49
CA LEU A 274 4.77 -18.76 12.92
C LEU A 274 3.65 -19.41 13.73
N GLY A 275 2.47 -19.55 13.16
CA GLY A 275 1.33 -20.20 13.78
C GLY A 275 1.05 -19.71 15.21
N PRO A 276 0.92 -20.62 16.19
CA PRO A 276 0.61 -20.26 17.59
C PRO A 276 1.62 -19.32 18.26
N MET A 277 2.86 -19.23 17.73
CA MET A 277 3.83 -18.27 18.28
C MET A 277 3.37 -16.81 18.16
N LEU A 278 2.41 -16.54 17.27
CA LEU A 278 1.82 -15.21 17.10
C LEU A 278 0.79 -14.85 18.19
N ASN A 279 0.26 -15.81 18.92
CA ASN A 279 -0.74 -15.52 19.95
C ASN A 279 -0.21 -14.48 20.95
N GLY A 280 -0.95 -13.39 21.13
CA GLY A 280 -0.61 -12.27 21.99
C GLY A 280 0.14 -11.13 21.31
N TRP A 281 0.76 -11.35 20.15
CA TRP A 281 1.43 -10.28 19.43
C TRP A 281 0.45 -9.23 18.93
N VAL A 282 0.83 -7.96 19.07
CA VAL A 282 0.07 -6.82 18.57
C VAL A 282 0.78 -6.24 17.38
N ASN A 283 0.06 -6.00 16.27
CA ASN A 283 0.66 -5.43 15.09
C ASN A 283 -0.25 -4.41 14.40
N TYR A 284 0.33 -3.58 13.53
CA TYR A 284 -0.47 -2.74 12.65
C TYR A 284 -1.10 -3.57 11.53
N GLU A 285 -2.23 -3.12 11.05
CA GLU A 285 -2.83 -3.55 9.79
C GLU A 285 -3.30 -2.32 9.00
N THR A 286 -3.40 -2.45 7.69
CA THR A 286 -3.93 -1.41 6.83
C THR A 286 -5.30 -1.77 6.27
N TRP A 287 -5.66 -3.03 6.38
CA TRP A 287 -6.93 -3.60 6.00
C TRP A 287 -7.11 -4.99 6.65
N VAL A 288 -8.31 -5.32 7.04
CA VAL A 288 -8.69 -6.66 7.54
C VAL A 288 -10.00 -7.11 6.89
N PRO A 289 -10.26 -8.43 6.78
CA PRO A 289 -11.47 -8.96 6.16
C PRO A 289 -12.70 -8.84 7.08
N ASP A 290 -12.93 -7.65 7.62
CA ASP A 290 -14.11 -7.30 8.40
C ASP A 290 -15.18 -6.65 7.52
N LYS A 291 -16.45 -6.90 7.82
CA LYS A 291 -17.59 -6.36 7.05
C LYS A 291 -17.57 -4.83 6.94
N LYS A 292 -17.06 -4.14 7.95
CA LYS A 292 -16.94 -2.67 7.97
C LYS A 292 -15.89 -2.13 6.99
N MET A 293 -14.99 -3.00 6.50
CA MET A 293 -13.96 -2.65 5.54
C MET A 293 -14.22 -3.21 4.14
N MET A 294 -15.39 -3.80 3.93
CA MET A 294 -15.85 -4.22 2.60
C MET A 294 -16.56 -3.06 1.91
N HIS A 295 -15.99 -2.59 0.82
CA HIS A 295 -16.51 -1.51 -0.01
C HIS A 295 -16.90 -2.05 -1.39
N GLU A 296 -17.43 -1.19 -2.25
CA GLU A 296 -17.77 -1.57 -3.61
C GLU A 296 -16.54 -2.11 -4.36
N GLY A 297 -16.67 -3.31 -4.91
CA GLY A 297 -15.61 -3.99 -5.67
C GLY A 297 -14.59 -4.76 -4.82
N THR A 298 -14.55 -4.60 -3.48
CA THR A 298 -13.56 -5.28 -2.61
C THR A 298 -13.62 -6.80 -2.77
N GLU A 299 -14.80 -7.39 -2.61
CA GLU A 299 -14.97 -8.85 -2.69
C GLU A 299 -14.65 -9.38 -4.09
N ALA A 300 -15.12 -8.71 -5.13
CA ALA A 300 -14.86 -9.09 -6.51
C ALA A 300 -13.36 -9.06 -6.84
N PHE A 301 -12.66 -8.02 -6.38
CA PHE A 301 -11.21 -7.92 -6.53
C PHE A 301 -10.48 -9.07 -5.83
N PHE A 302 -10.73 -9.31 -4.53
CA PHE A 302 -10.03 -10.36 -3.80
C PHE A 302 -10.33 -11.76 -4.37
N LYS A 303 -11.55 -12.02 -4.82
CA LYS A 303 -11.88 -13.27 -5.52
C LYS A 303 -11.02 -13.45 -6.79
N LYS A 304 -10.88 -12.40 -7.60
CA LYS A 304 -10.07 -12.42 -8.82
C LYS A 304 -8.58 -12.54 -8.50
N TYR A 305 -8.08 -11.79 -7.52
CA TYR A 305 -6.69 -11.86 -7.07
C TYR A 305 -6.34 -13.27 -6.59
N GLN A 306 -7.14 -13.83 -5.67
CA GLN A 306 -6.90 -15.14 -5.06
C GLN A 306 -6.95 -16.28 -6.07
N SER A 307 -7.80 -16.17 -7.11
CA SER A 307 -7.81 -17.16 -8.21
C SER A 307 -6.52 -17.19 -9.04
N ARG A 308 -5.72 -16.10 -9.01
CA ARG A 308 -4.47 -15.95 -9.77
C ARG A 308 -3.22 -16.06 -8.91
N ALA A 309 -3.34 -15.90 -7.60
CA ALA A 309 -2.21 -15.77 -6.69
C ALA A 309 -1.23 -16.94 -6.75
N SER A 310 -1.73 -18.17 -6.82
CA SER A 310 -0.89 -19.38 -6.92
C SER A 310 -0.05 -19.40 -8.20
N ALA A 311 -0.66 -19.13 -9.35
CA ALA A 311 0.04 -19.08 -10.63
C ALA A 311 1.07 -17.95 -10.70
N ALA A 312 0.79 -16.83 -10.02
CA ALA A 312 1.68 -15.67 -9.92
C ALA A 312 2.78 -15.84 -8.85
N GLY A 313 2.72 -16.90 -8.03
CA GLY A 313 3.68 -17.15 -6.94
C GLY A 313 3.67 -16.06 -5.87
N VAL A 314 2.49 -15.53 -5.53
CA VAL A 314 2.32 -14.45 -4.56
C VAL A 314 1.50 -14.89 -3.35
N ASP A 315 1.39 -14.04 -2.34
CA ASP A 315 0.56 -14.28 -1.16
C ASP A 315 -0.87 -14.69 -1.56
N PRO A 316 -1.38 -15.84 -1.07
CA PRO A 316 -2.64 -16.40 -1.53
C PRO A 316 -3.86 -15.55 -1.19
N LEU A 317 -3.81 -14.71 -0.18
CA LEU A 317 -4.92 -13.85 0.23
C LEU A 317 -4.82 -12.43 -0.33
N GLY A 318 -3.60 -11.90 -0.45
CA GLY A 318 -3.34 -10.57 -1.01
C GLY A 318 -3.79 -9.40 -0.14
N TYR A 319 -4.05 -9.63 1.14
CA TYR A 319 -4.65 -8.64 2.04
C TYR A 319 -3.73 -7.45 2.36
N TYR A 320 -2.42 -7.66 2.25
CA TYR A 320 -1.47 -6.57 2.51
C TYR A 320 -1.32 -5.64 1.29
N LEU A 321 -0.77 -6.11 0.18
CA LEU A 321 -0.45 -5.22 -0.95
C LEU A 321 -1.23 -5.51 -2.24
N GLY A 322 -1.91 -6.65 -2.34
CA GLY A 322 -2.68 -6.97 -3.53
C GLY A 322 -3.77 -5.93 -3.81
N GLY A 323 -4.60 -5.66 -2.81
CA GLY A 323 -5.66 -4.65 -2.90
C GLY A 323 -5.14 -3.23 -3.03
N TRP A 324 -4.06 -2.88 -2.33
CA TRP A 324 -3.46 -1.55 -2.41
C TRP A 324 -2.81 -1.28 -3.78
N GLY A 325 -2.22 -2.30 -4.41
CA GLY A 325 -1.73 -2.20 -5.79
C GLY A 325 -2.84 -1.91 -6.80
N TYR A 326 -4.05 -2.41 -6.57
CA TYR A 326 -5.22 -2.06 -7.35
C TYR A 326 -5.74 -0.65 -7.01
N ALA A 327 -5.85 -0.33 -5.72
CA ALA A 327 -6.44 0.92 -5.23
C ALA A 327 -5.67 2.18 -5.65
N TYR A 328 -4.32 2.14 -5.66
CA TYR A 328 -3.58 3.34 -6.06
C TYR A 328 -3.69 3.62 -7.56
N ALA A 329 -3.89 2.60 -8.37
CA ALA A 329 -4.25 2.78 -9.76
C ALA A 329 -5.69 3.35 -9.91
N GLN A 330 -6.64 2.96 -9.03
CA GLN A 330 -7.98 3.56 -9.00
C GLN A 330 -7.94 5.07 -8.70
N VAL A 331 -7.04 5.52 -7.83
CA VAL A 331 -6.85 6.96 -7.56
C VAL A 331 -6.41 7.68 -8.82
N LEU A 332 -5.39 7.16 -9.51
CA LEU A 332 -4.91 7.75 -10.76
C LEU A 332 -5.97 7.72 -11.87
N GLU A 333 -6.69 6.61 -12.02
CA GLU A 333 -7.80 6.46 -12.97
C GLU A 333 -8.86 7.53 -12.76
N GLN A 334 -9.34 7.71 -11.52
CA GLN A 334 -10.37 8.69 -11.19
C GLN A 334 -9.89 10.12 -11.40
N ALA A 335 -8.61 10.40 -11.11
CA ALA A 335 -8.02 11.71 -11.38
C ALA A 335 -7.98 12.02 -12.89
N ILE A 336 -7.56 11.06 -13.72
CA ILE A 336 -7.54 11.21 -15.18
C ILE A 336 -8.95 11.39 -15.73
N LYS A 337 -9.91 10.56 -15.30
CA LYS A 337 -11.31 10.65 -15.75
C LYS A 337 -11.97 11.96 -15.33
N GLY A 338 -11.74 12.40 -14.08
CA GLY A 338 -12.32 13.61 -13.54
C GLY A 338 -11.79 14.89 -14.20
N THR A 339 -10.51 14.90 -14.55
CA THR A 339 -9.86 16.06 -15.18
C THR A 339 -9.85 16.01 -16.70
N LYS A 340 -10.05 14.84 -17.29
CA LYS A 340 -9.84 14.56 -18.73
C LYS A 340 -8.44 14.97 -19.20
N SER A 341 -7.43 14.84 -18.35
CA SER A 341 -6.07 15.31 -18.57
C SER A 341 -5.03 14.27 -18.13
N LEU A 342 -3.84 14.34 -18.76
CA LEU A 342 -2.63 13.64 -18.35
C LEU A 342 -1.55 14.61 -17.82
N LYS A 343 -1.88 15.90 -17.63
CA LYS A 343 -0.93 16.90 -17.13
C LYS A 343 -0.75 16.75 -15.63
N ASP A 344 0.47 16.56 -15.18
CA ASP A 344 0.84 16.32 -13.77
C ASP A 344 0.28 17.38 -12.82
N ASP A 345 0.39 18.69 -13.15
CA ASP A 345 -0.14 19.79 -12.33
C ASP A 345 -1.67 19.74 -12.16
N VAL A 346 -2.36 19.42 -13.25
CA VAL A 346 -3.83 19.32 -13.26
C VAL A 346 -4.28 18.15 -12.38
N LEU A 347 -3.60 16.99 -12.53
CA LEU A 347 -3.90 15.80 -11.74
C LEU A 347 -3.60 16.02 -10.26
N ALA A 348 -2.43 16.58 -9.91
CA ALA A 348 -2.07 16.84 -8.53
C ALA A 348 -3.06 17.78 -7.85
N THR A 349 -3.42 18.89 -8.53
CA THR A 349 -4.43 19.85 -8.03
C THR A 349 -5.79 19.17 -7.79
N TYR A 350 -6.19 18.26 -8.67
CA TYR A 350 -7.43 17.50 -8.52
C TYR A 350 -7.36 16.53 -7.36
N ILE A 351 -6.24 15.81 -7.20
CA ILE A 351 -6.04 14.82 -6.14
C ILE A 351 -6.14 15.46 -4.75
N HIS A 352 -5.54 16.63 -4.53
CA HIS A 352 -5.65 17.36 -3.26
C HIS A 352 -7.10 17.74 -2.88
N LYS A 353 -7.99 17.90 -3.87
CA LYS A 353 -9.37 18.39 -3.63
C LYS A 353 -10.41 17.29 -3.61
N THR A 354 -10.06 16.09 -4.05
CA THR A 354 -11.03 15.02 -4.33
C THR A 354 -10.97 13.91 -3.29
N THR A 355 -12.13 13.36 -2.95
CA THR A 355 -12.24 12.08 -2.25
C THR A 355 -12.43 10.99 -3.27
N PHE A 356 -11.55 10.00 -3.25
CA PHE A 356 -11.55 8.88 -4.19
C PHE A 356 -12.28 7.67 -3.61
N LYS A 357 -13.11 7.03 -4.42
CA LYS A 357 -13.80 5.79 -4.07
C LYS A 357 -12.95 4.60 -4.52
N THR A 358 -12.48 3.81 -3.60
CA THR A 358 -11.62 2.65 -3.89
C THR A 358 -12.14 1.38 -3.25
N ILE A 359 -11.56 0.25 -3.63
CA ILE A 359 -11.84 -1.03 -2.95
C ILE A 359 -11.43 -1.05 -1.46
N HIS A 360 -10.66 -0.07 -1.01
CA HIS A 360 -10.32 0.15 0.40
C HIS A 360 -11.09 1.32 1.03
N GLY A 361 -12.18 1.76 0.38
CA GLY A 361 -13.03 2.86 0.84
C GLY A 361 -12.61 4.21 0.30
N ASP A 362 -13.03 5.24 1.04
CA ASP A 362 -12.81 6.62 0.67
C ASP A 362 -11.39 7.05 1.02
N ILE A 363 -10.66 7.54 0.01
CA ILE A 363 -9.31 8.09 0.19
C ILE A 363 -9.33 9.58 -0.10
N LYS A 364 -8.85 10.37 0.86
CA LYS A 364 -8.64 11.80 0.70
C LYS A 364 -7.27 12.18 1.24
N PHE A 365 -6.51 12.91 0.42
CA PHE A 365 -5.17 13.36 0.77
C PHE A 365 -5.21 14.76 1.39
N GLY A 366 -4.37 14.96 2.41
CA GLY A 366 -4.11 16.26 3.02
C GLY A 366 -3.10 17.09 2.21
N ALA A 367 -2.78 18.27 2.75
CA ALA A 367 -1.88 19.22 2.08
C ALA A 367 -0.46 18.68 1.87
N ASN A 368 0.01 17.78 2.72
CA ASN A 368 1.33 17.15 2.60
C ASN A 368 1.34 15.89 1.71
N GLY A 369 0.21 15.54 1.08
CA GLY A 369 0.08 14.33 0.26
C GLY A 369 -0.09 13.02 1.03
N GLU A 370 -0.07 13.07 2.37
CA GLU A 370 -0.50 11.95 3.22
C GLU A 370 -2.03 11.95 3.33
N TRP A 371 -2.63 10.88 3.87
CA TRP A 371 -4.08 10.87 4.09
C TRP A 371 -4.53 11.97 5.05
N GLU A 372 -5.70 12.56 4.81
CA GLU A 372 -6.29 13.56 5.71
C GLU A 372 -6.61 13.00 7.11
N LYS A 373 -6.92 11.70 7.17
CA LYS A 373 -7.19 10.97 8.42
C LYS A 373 -6.51 9.61 8.38
N SER A 374 -6.00 9.17 9.52
CA SER A 374 -5.42 7.83 9.64
C SER A 374 -6.49 6.74 9.46
N GLY A 375 -6.17 5.76 8.61
CA GLY A 375 -6.89 4.50 8.45
C GLY A 375 -6.11 3.30 9.01
N MET A 376 -5.02 3.56 9.76
CA MET A 376 -4.21 2.51 10.38
C MET A 376 -5.02 1.76 11.44
N LEU A 377 -4.87 0.45 11.44
CA LEU A 377 -5.45 -0.44 12.44
C LEU A 377 -4.37 -0.95 13.38
N GLN A 378 -4.76 -1.29 14.61
CA GLN A 378 -3.94 -2.08 15.49
C GLN A 378 -4.72 -3.35 15.83
N VAL A 379 -4.11 -4.51 15.62
CA VAL A 379 -4.72 -5.81 15.89
C VAL A 379 -3.91 -6.60 16.91
N GLN A 380 -4.55 -7.52 17.63
CA GLN A 380 -3.88 -8.56 18.39
C GLN A 380 -4.23 -9.93 17.80
N TYR A 381 -3.22 -10.76 17.61
CA TYR A 381 -3.39 -12.17 17.19
C TYR A 381 -3.69 -13.05 18.42
N HIS A 382 -4.62 -13.98 18.26
CA HIS A 382 -5.05 -14.89 19.33
C HIS A 382 -5.71 -16.16 18.77
N ASP A 383 -5.89 -17.17 19.61
CA ASP A 383 -6.60 -18.42 19.28
C ASP A 383 -6.07 -19.21 18.08
N ILE A 384 -4.86 -18.91 17.63
CA ILE A 384 -4.20 -19.63 16.54
C ILE A 384 -3.79 -21.01 17.08
N LYS A 385 -4.30 -22.06 16.43
CA LYS A 385 -4.00 -23.46 16.80
C LYS A 385 -2.83 -24.02 15.99
N PRO A 386 -2.11 -25.04 16.51
CA PRO A 386 -1.14 -25.78 15.73
C PRO A 386 -1.76 -26.33 14.44
N GLY A 387 -1.04 -26.21 13.31
CA GLY A 387 -1.53 -26.67 12.01
C GLY A 387 -2.59 -25.78 11.35
N ALA A 388 -2.76 -24.55 11.80
CA ALA A 388 -3.66 -23.57 11.20
C ALA A 388 -3.40 -23.43 9.69
N GLY A 389 -4.35 -23.86 8.86
CA GLY A 389 -4.30 -23.78 7.41
C GLY A 389 -4.71 -22.42 6.86
N LEU A 390 -4.70 -22.28 5.52
CA LEU A 390 -5.02 -21.02 4.84
C LEU A 390 -6.39 -20.45 5.24
N GLU A 391 -7.38 -21.30 5.46
CA GLU A 391 -8.75 -20.87 5.80
C GLU A 391 -8.83 -20.13 7.14
N THR A 392 -7.94 -20.44 8.09
CA THR A 392 -7.85 -19.67 9.35
C THR A 392 -7.61 -18.17 9.11
N TRP A 393 -6.81 -17.86 8.09
CA TRP A 393 -6.36 -16.50 7.79
C TRP A 393 -7.31 -15.69 6.90
N ARG A 394 -8.38 -16.34 6.39
CA ARG A 394 -9.38 -15.67 5.53
C ARG A 394 -10.31 -14.73 6.28
N GLY A 395 -10.53 -14.98 7.56
CA GLY A 395 -11.49 -14.22 8.38
C GLY A 395 -10.85 -13.54 9.58
N MET A 396 -11.68 -13.21 10.56
CA MET A 396 -11.29 -12.47 11.76
C MET A 396 -11.09 -13.35 13.01
N SER A 397 -11.23 -14.68 12.90
CA SER A 397 -11.22 -15.59 14.06
C SER A 397 -9.88 -15.65 14.81
N TYR A 398 -8.79 -15.23 14.17
CA TYR A 398 -7.43 -15.27 14.71
C TYR A 398 -6.91 -13.90 15.15
N GLN A 399 -7.72 -12.85 15.00
CA GLN A 399 -7.29 -11.49 15.31
C GLN A 399 -8.45 -10.60 15.76
N THR A 400 -8.13 -9.65 16.61
CA THR A 400 -9.06 -8.64 17.11
C THR A 400 -8.53 -7.26 16.79
N VAL A 401 -9.36 -6.40 16.20
CA VAL A 401 -9.03 -4.97 16.02
C VAL A 401 -9.20 -4.26 17.35
N LEU A 402 -8.13 -3.63 17.83
CA LEU A 402 -8.06 -2.90 19.09
C LEU A 402 -8.31 -1.39 18.90
N ASP A 403 -7.84 -0.84 17.78
CA ASP A 403 -7.89 0.58 17.43
C ASP A 403 -8.02 0.71 15.88
N PRO A 404 -8.72 1.71 15.34
CA PRO A 404 -9.44 2.80 15.99
C PRO A 404 -10.78 2.34 16.59
N PRO A 405 -11.38 3.13 17.50
CA PRO A 405 -12.65 2.76 18.16
C PRO A 405 -13.80 2.44 17.20
N SER A 406 -13.87 3.10 16.05
CA SER A 406 -14.89 2.89 15.01
C SER A 406 -14.85 1.49 14.38
N LEU A 407 -13.67 0.87 14.34
CA LEU A 407 -13.44 -0.45 13.74
C LEU A 407 -13.13 -1.52 14.80
N LYS A 408 -13.08 -1.14 16.07
CA LYS A 408 -12.78 -2.05 17.18
C LYS A 408 -13.73 -3.25 17.21
N THR A 409 -13.16 -4.47 17.30
CA THR A 409 -13.90 -5.73 17.35
C THR A 409 -13.79 -6.44 18.70
N GLY A 410 -12.88 -6.01 19.59
CA GLY A 410 -12.72 -6.58 20.92
C GLY A 410 -11.66 -5.85 21.75
N ASN A 411 -11.27 -6.44 22.86
CA ASN A 411 -10.29 -5.88 23.79
C ASN A 411 -8.98 -6.64 23.74
N LEU A 412 -7.89 -5.96 24.10
CA LEU A 412 -6.58 -6.56 24.26
C LEU A 412 -6.63 -7.68 25.32
N ILE A 413 -6.18 -8.86 24.95
CA ILE A 413 -5.91 -9.95 25.92
C ILE A 413 -4.58 -9.61 26.58
N TYR A 414 -4.62 -9.24 27.86
CA TYR A 414 -3.49 -8.70 28.61
C TYR A 414 -3.35 -9.39 29.96
N PRO A 415 -2.15 -9.70 30.45
CA PRO A 415 -0.85 -9.54 29.76
C PRO A 415 -0.64 -10.54 28.61
N PHE A 416 0.43 -10.33 27.80
CA PHE A 416 0.82 -11.15 26.66
C PHE A 416 0.75 -12.67 26.89
N GLU A 417 1.21 -13.13 28.04
CA GLU A 417 1.18 -14.55 28.42
C GLU A 417 -0.25 -15.13 28.45
N LYS A 418 -1.25 -14.33 28.83
CA LYS A 418 -2.64 -14.79 28.90
C LYS A 418 -3.22 -15.14 27.52
N ALA A 419 -2.77 -14.45 26.46
CA ALA A 419 -3.20 -14.74 25.09
C ALA A 419 -2.53 -16.02 24.52
N ARG A 420 -1.60 -16.62 25.24
CA ARG A 420 -0.83 -17.81 24.84
C ARG A 420 -1.27 -19.08 25.56
N GLN A 421 -2.22 -18.98 26.46
CA GLN A 421 -2.86 -20.09 27.15
C GLN A 421 -3.99 -20.67 26.29
#